data_91adbaf19dc3cadf1bab63b7ec3ba2e5
#
_entry.id   91adbaf19dc3cadf1bab63b7ec3ba2e5
#
_cell.length_a   1.000
_cell.length_b   1.000
_cell.length_c   1.000
_cell.angle_alpha   90.00
_cell.angle_beta   90.00
_cell.angle_gamma   90.00
#
_symmetry.space_group_name_H-M   'P 1'
#
loop_
_entity.id
_entity.type
_entity.pdbx_description
1 polymer ?
#
loop_
_entity_poly.entity_id
_entity_poly.type
_entity_poly.pdbx_seq_one_letter_code
_entity_poly.pdbx_strand_id
1 'polypeptide(L)'
;MPVHLLRGISVESLSVAVITFAAIGLGVSVALGALVATFPTGKLRKALQLPGEGGKPTAFAELAFVAFWAGASNLLTAAVAILALLLAGPYSILCSANPVPAVASGLLCASTVYALLQMLAALVALLETAGLSEKFDG
;
A
#
# COMPACT_ATOMS: atom_id res chain seq x y z
N MET A 1 4.14 25.19 19.36
CA MET A 1 3.47 24.91 18.07
C MET A 1 2.06 25.46 18.12
N PRO A 2 1.61 26.25 17.15
CA PRO A 2 0.31 26.91 17.23
C PRO A 2 -0.81 25.88 17.07
N VAL A 3 -1.57 25.66 18.13
CA VAL A 3 -2.77 24.80 18.20
C VAL A 3 -3.83 25.21 17.15
N HIS A 4 -3.71 26.42 16.60
CA HIS A 4 -4.62 26.96 15.58
C HIS A 4 -4.55 26.21 14.22
N LEU A 5 -3.42 25.60 13.88
CA LEU A 5 -3.28 24.84 12.62
C LEU A 5 -4.06 23.50 12.64
N LEU A 6 -4.26 22.92 13.82
CA LEU A 6 -4.99 21.64 13.97
C LEU A 6 -6.51 21.83 14.04
N ARG A 7 -7.00 23.05 14.31
CA ARG A 7 -8.44 23.35 14.38
C ARG A 7 -9.18 23.29 13.03
N GLY A 8 -8.44 23.28 11.92
CA GLY A 8 -9.01 23.29 10.56
C GLY A 8 -9.02 21.94 9.86
N ILE A 9 -8.49 20.86 10.46
CA ILE A 9 -8.47 19.55 9.81
C ILE A 9 -9.83 18.87 10.04
N SER A 10 -10.61 18.78 8.97
CA SER A 10 -11.85 17.99 8.94
C SER A 10 -11.55 16.55 8.55
N VAL A 11 -12.44 15.61 8.92
CA VAL A 11 -12.40 14.23 8.44
C VAL A 11 -12.48 14.19 6.92
N GLU A 12 -13.22 15.12 6.31
CA GLU A 12 -13.32 15.28 4.86
C GLU A 12 -11.94 15.53 4.23
N SER A 13 -11.21 16.53 4.69
CA SER A 13 -9.88 16.86 4.15
C SER A 13 -8.90 15.71 4.29
N LEU A 14 -8.94 15.00 5.42
CA LEU A 14 -8.10 13.83 5.67
C LEU A 14 -8.50 12.68 4.74
N SER A 15 -9.79 12.40 4.57
CA SER A 15 -10.29 11.35 3.70
C SER A 15 -9.91 11.59 2.24
N VAL A 16 -10.05 12.82 1.74
CA VAL A 16 -9.65 13.20 0.38
C VAL A 16 -8.14 12.98 0.17
N ALA A 17 -7.32 13.39 1.14
CA ALA A 17 -5.87 13.16 1.07
C ALA A 17 -5.53 11.66 1.04
N VAL A 18 -6.20 10.85 1.87
CA VAL A 18 -6.01 9.38 1.91
C VAL A 18 -6.48 8.71 0.63
N ILE A 19 -7.61 9.13 0.05
CA ILE A 19 -8.10 8.61 -1.24
C ILE A 19 -7.07 8.90 -2.34
N THR A 20 -6.54 10.12 -2.38
CA THR A 20 -5.52 10.51 -3.35
C THR A 20 -4.26 9.67 -3.19
N PHE A 21 -3.79 9.48 -1.96
CA PHE A 21 -2.66 8.61 -1.65
C PHE A 21 -2.91 7.17 -2.09
N ALA A 22 -4.08 6.60 -1.76
CA ALA A 22 -4.45 5.24 -2.12
C ALA A 22 -4.56 5.05 -3.65
N ALA A 23 -5.05 6.05 -4.39
CA ALA A 23 -5.11 6.02 -5.85
C ALA A 23 -3.70 5.98 -6.48
N ILE A 24 -2.75 6.78 -5.96
CA ILE A 24 -1.35 6.74 -6.38
C ILE A 24 -0.74 5.37 -6.05
N GLY A 25 -0.98 4.86 -4.84
CA GLY A 25 -0.51 3.55 -4.39
C GLY A 25 -1.02 2.40 -5.25
N LEU A 26 -2.28 2.45 -5.68
CA LEU A 26 -2.86 1.50 -6.63
C LEU A 26 -2.12 1.54 -7.96
N GLY A 27 -1.89 2.73 -8.52
CA GLY A 27 -1.14 2.90 -9.77
C GLY A 27 0.26 2.31 -9.69
N VAL A 28 0.98 2.58 -8.61
CA VAL A 28 2.30 1.99 -8.34
C VAL A 28 2.21 0.47 -8.24
N SER A 29 1.23 -0.09 -7.51
CA SER A 29 1.07 -1.54 -7.34
C SER A 29 0.77 -2.24 -8.67
N VAL A 30 -0.03 -1.62 -9.55
CA VAL A 30 -0.28 -2.14 -10.91
C VAL A 30 1.01 -2.13 -11.74
N ALA A 31 1.79 -1.04 -11.67
CA ALA A 31 3.08 -0.95 -12.37
C ALA A 31 4.07 -2.00 -11.85
N LEU A 32 4.12 -2.24 -10.54
CA LEU A 32 4.94 -3.30 -9.92
C LEU A 32 4.49 -4.69 -10.39
N GLY A 33 3.19 -4.94 -10.43
CA GLY A 33 2.63 -6.21 -10.95
C GLY A 33 2.99 -6.44 -12.43
N ALA A 34 2.93 -5.41 -13.26
CA ALA A 34 3.36 -5.46 -14.65
C ALA A 34 4.87 -5.74 -14.78
N LEU A 35 5.70 -5.10 -13.95
CA LEU A 35 7.15 -5.38 -13.89
C LEU A 35 7.42 -6.83 -13.50
N VAL A 36 6.78 -7.34 -12.45
CA VAL A 36 6.91 -8.74 -12.03
C VAL A 36 6.54 -9.71 -13.17
N ALA A 37 5.50 -9.37 -13.94
CA ALA A 37 5.05 -10.22 -15.07
C ALA A 37 6.00 -10.19 -16.26
N THR A 38 6.69 -9.07 -16.52
CA THR A 38 7.48 -8.85 -17.74
C THR A 38 8.99 -8.92 -17.51
N PHE A 39 9.48 -8.51 -16.36
CA PHE A 39 10.90 -8.34 -16.10
C PHE A 39 11.72 -9.63 -16.02
N PRO A 40 11.26 -10.76 -15.42
CA PRO A 40 12.08 -11.96 -15.40
C PRO A 40 12.10 -12.60 -16.78
N THR A 41 13.13 -12.33 -17.56
CA THR A 41 13.36 -12.99 -18.87
C THR A 41 14.46 -14.03 -18.77
N GLY A 42 14.44 -15.03 -19.64
CA GLY A 42 15.53 -15.99 -19.80
C GLY A 42 15.87 -16.83 -18.57
N LYS A 43 17.13 -16.81 -18.16
CA LYS A 43 17.67 -17.62 -17.06
C LYS A 43 17.09 -17.24 -15.70
N LEU A 44 16.90 -15.92 -15.45
CA LEU A 44 16.34 -15.43 -14.19
C LEU A 44 14.92 -15.93 -13.97
N ARG A 45 14.07 -15.89 -15.01
CA ARG A 45 12.70 -16.42 -14.92
C ARG A 45 12.68 -17.89 -14.55
N LYS A 46 13.56 -18.69 -15.16
CA LYS A 46 13.70 -20.12 -14.84
C LYS A 46 14.13 -20.33 -13.40
N ALA A 47 15.11 -19.54 -12.92
CA ALA A 47 15.57 -19.60 -11.53
C ALA A 47 14.48 -19.23 -10.52
N LEU A 48 13.71 -18.17 -10.78
CA LEU A 48 12.61 -17.73 -9.91
C LEU A 48 11.41 -18.70 -9.90
N GLN A 49 11.27 -19.52 -10.95
CA GLN A 49 10.21 -20.52 -11.05
C GLN A 49 10.59 -21.88 -10.47
N LEU A 50 11.84 -22.07 -10.03
CA LEU A 50 12.23 -23.29 -9.35
C LEU A 50 11.45 -23.42 -8.03
N PRO A 51 10.89 -24.60 -7.75
CA PRO A 51 10.22 -24.82 -6.47
C PRO A 51 11.22 -24.68 -5.33
N GLY A 52 10.83 -23.97 -4.28
CA GLY A 52 11.62 -23.85 -3.07
C GLY A 52 11.81 -25.19 -2.39
N GLU A 53 12.94 -25.38 -1.72
CA GLU A 53 13.20 -26.58 -0.94
C GLU A 53 12.09 -26.81 0.10
N GLY A 54 11.59 -28.03 0.21
CA GLY A 54 10.55 -28.38 1.19
C GLY A 54 9.13 -27.95 0.85
N GLY A 55 8.80 -27.74 -0.46
CA GLY A 55 7.43 -27.38 -0.88
C GLY A 55 7.07 -25.89 -0.68
N LYS A 56 8.05 -25.03 -0.47
CA LYS A 56 7.85 -23.59 -0.41
C LYS A 56 7.40 -23.03 -1.77
N PRO A 57 6.60 -21.93 -1.78
CA PRO A 57 6.23 -21.28 -3.02
C PRO A 57 7.47 -20.81 -3.79
N THR A 58 7.34 -20.67 -5.10
CA THR A 58 8.41 -20.15 -5.94
C THR A 58 8.68 -18.69 -5.59
N ALA A 59 9.91 -18.22 -5.72
CA ALA A 59 10.24 -16.82 -5.49
C ALA A 59 9.42 -15.87 -6.38
N PHE A 60 9.06 -16.32 -7.58
CA PHE A 60 8.14 -15.58 -8.46
C PHE A 60 6.73 -15.45 -7.85
N ALA A 61 6.20 -16.51 -7.26
CA ALA A 61 4.89 -16.48 -6.62
C ALA A 61 4.87 -15.55 -5.38
N GLU A 62 5.95 -15.57 -4.59
CA GLU A 62 6.11 -14.66 -3.45
C GLU A 62 6.14 -13.19 -3.89
N LEU A 63 6.91 -12.87 -4.93
CA LEU A 63 7.01 -11.52 -5.47
C LEU A 63 5.66 -11.03 -6.03
N ALA A 64 4.97 -11.89 -6.79
CA ALA A 64 3.65 -11.59 -7.31
C ALA A 64 2.63 -11.39 -6.18
N PHE A 65 2.69 -12.22 -5.13
CA PHE A 65 1.82 -12.08 -3.97
C PHE A 65 2.04 -10.75 -3.24
N VAL A 66 3.29 -10.36 -3.00
CA VAL A 66 3.61 -9.09 -2.32
C VAL A 66 3.12 -7.89 -3.13
N ALA A 67 3.30 -7.89 -4.45
CA ALA A 67 2.80 -6.83 -5.32
C ALA A 67 1.26 -6.76 -5.32
N PHE A 68 0.58 -7.91 -5.40
CA PHE A 68 -0.88 -8.00 -5.32
C PHE A 68 -1.39 -7.51 -3.96
N TRP A 69 -0.75 -7.92 -2.87
CA TRP A 69 -1.14 -7.54 -1.52
C TRP A 69 -0.98 -6.05 -1.26
N ALA A 70 0.08 -5.43 -1.80
CA ALA A 70 0.24 -3.98 -1.76
C ALA A 70 -0.92 -3.25 -2.47
N GLY A 71 -1.35 -3.73 -3.63
CA GLY A 71 -2.52 -3.20 -4.34
C GLY A 71 -3.81 -3.37 -3.55
N ALA A 72 -4.06 -4.55 -2.99
CA ALA A 72 -5.24 -4.85 -2.18
C ALA A 72 -5.30 -3.96 -0.91
N SER A 73 -4.16 -3.71 -0.27
CA SER A 73 -4.05 -2.83 0.90
C SER A 73 -4.40 -1.37 0.55
N ASN A 74 -3.97 -0.86 -0.60
CA ASN A 74 -4.33 0.47 -1.07
C ASN A 74 -5.83 0.57 -1.41
N LEU A 75 -6.40 -0.47 -2.03
CA LEU A 75 -7.84 -0.52 -2.31
C LEU A 75 -8.67 -0.51 -1.01
N LEU A 76 -8.26 -1.29 -0.02
CA LEU A 76 -8.90 -1.32 1.30
C LEU A 76 -8.81 0.06 1.98
N THR A 77 -7.65 0.71 1.91
CA THR A 77 -7.45 2.07 2.45
C THR A 77 -8.38 3.08 1.78
N ALA A 78 -8.54 3.01 0.45
CA ALA A 78 -9.50 3.86 -0.27
C ALA A 78 -10.95 3.59 0.18
N ALA A 79 -11.34 2.34 0.35
CA ALA A 79 -12.68 1.97 0.82
C ALA A 79 -12.93 2.50 2.25
N VAL A 80 -11.97 2.38 3.15
CA VAL A 80 -12.04 2.95 4.51
C VAL A 80 -12.18 4.47 4.46
N ALA A 81 -11.44 5.14 3.56
CA ALA A 81 -11.51 6.59 3.43
C ALA A 81 -12.85 7.08 2.87
N ILE A 82 -13.42 6.37 1.90
CA ILE A 82 -14.77 6.65 1.38
C ILE A 82 -15.82 6.46 2.49
N LEU A 83 -15.73 5.38 3.25
CA LEU A 83 -16.65 5.11 4.35
C LEU A 83 -16.54 6.18 5.45
N ALA A 84 -15.33 6.59 5.80
CA ALA A 84 -15.09 7.66 6.76
C ALA A 84 -15.66 9.01 6.28
N LEU A 85 -15.52 9.30 4.98
CA LEU A 85 -16.08 10.49 4.36
C LEU A 85 -17.61 10.50 4.45
N LEU A 86 -18.26 9.37 4.17
CA LEU A 86 -19.71 9.25 4.23
C LEU A 86 -20.28 9.35 5.65
N LEU A 87 -19.57 8.78 6.64
CA LEU A 87 -20.07 8.70 8.03
C LEU A 87 -19.70 9.91 8.88
N ALA A 88 -18.56 10.53 8.62
CA ALA A 88 -17.97 11.55 9.49
C ALA A 88 -17.43 12.79 8.74
N GLY A 89 -17.64 12.88 7.43
CA GLY A 89 -17.07 13.96 6.60
C GLY A 89 -17.29 15.39 7.12
N PRO A 90 -18.50 15.77 7.53
CA PRO A 90 -18.77 17.15 7.98
C PRO A 90 -18.24 17.47 9.38
N TYR A 91 -17.72 16.49 10.13
CA TYR A 91 -17.27 16.70 11.50
C TYR A 91 -15.80 17.07 11.59
N SER A 92 -15.47 18.04 12.47
CA SER A 92 -14.07 18.33 12.77
C SER A 92 -13.51 17.32 13.77
N ILE A 93 -12.23 16.92 13.59
CA ILE A 93 -11.57 15.88 14.39
C ILE A 93 -11.46 16.27 15.87
N LEU A 94 -11.31 17.57 16.18
CA LEU A 94 -10.95 18.05 17.53
C LEU A 94 -12.09 18.69 18.33
N CYS A 95 -13.24 18.94 17.75
CA CYS A 95 -14.30 19.75 18.38
C CYS A 95 -15.63 19.01 18.58
N SER A 96 -15.67 17.69 18.37
CA SER A 96 -16.90 16.92 18.49
C SER A 96 -16.93 16.16 19.80
N ALA A 97 -18.02 16.30 20.56
CA ALA A 97 -18.34 15.41 21.69
C ALA A 97 -18.67 13.97 21.22
N ASN A 98 -18.80 13.78 19.92
CA ASN A 98 -19.07 12.49 19.28
C ASN A 98 -17.75 11.73 19.05
N PRO A 99 -17.61 10.46 19.47
CA PRO A 99 -16.41 9.67 19.25
C PRO A 99 -16.18 9.25 17.79
N VAL A 100 -17.20 9.34 16.93
CA VAL A 100 -17.15 8.87 15.53
C VAL A 100 -16.02 9.51 14.72
N PRO A 101 -15.80 10.85 14.75
CA PRO A 101 -14.69 11.47 14.01
C PRO A 101 -13.31 11.02 14.50
N ALA A 102 -13.15 10.79 15.80
CA ALA A 102 -11.89 10.32 16.37
C ALA A 102 -11.57 8.88 15.93
N VAL A 103 -12.57 8.01 15.95
CA VAL A 103 -12.43 6.61 15.47
C VAL A 103 -12.16 6.59 13.96
N ALA A 104 -12.90 7.37 13.18
CA ALA A 104 -12.71 7.47 11.73
C ALA A 104 -11.29 7.93 11.38
N SER A 105 -10.79 8.98 12.02
CA SER A 105 -9.43 9.48 11.79
C SER A 105 -8.36 8.48 12.21
N GLY A 106 -8.56 7.77 13.32
CA GLY A 106 -7.67 6.70 13.77
C GLY A 106 -7.58 5.55 12.76
N LEU A 107 -8.71 5.10 12.22
CA LEU A 107 -8.77 4.07 11.18
C LEU A 107 -8.10 4.53 9.88
N LEU A 108 -8.32 5.80 9.48
CA LEU A 108 -7.66 6.38 8.31
C LEU A 108 -6.14 6.39 8.46
N CYS A 109 -5.64 6.84 9.60
CA CYS A 109 -4.20 6.86 9.86
C CYS A 109 -3.63 5.43 9.88
N ALA A 110 -4.28 4.50 10.58
CA ALA A 110 -3.81 3.13 10.69
C ALA A 110 -3.79 2.42 9.32
N SER A 111 -4.84 2.56 8.52
CA SER A 111 -4.91 1.95 7.18
C SER A 111 -3.88 2.56 6.23
N THR A 112 -3.63 3.87 6.31
CA THR A 112 -2.62 4.55 5.49
C THR A 112 -1.21 4.08 5.85
N VAL A 113 -0.88 4.00 7.14
CA VAL A 113 0.43 3.49 7.60
C VAL A 113 0.62 2.04 7.16
N TYR A 114 -0.42 1.21 7.29
CA TYR A 114 -0.37 -0.18 6.84
C TYR A 114 -0.12 -0.27 5.32
N ALA A 115 -0.84 0.51 4.51
CA ALA A 115 -0.64 0.52 3.06
C ALA A 115 0.78 0.98 2.67
N LEU A 116 1.33 2.00 3.36
CA LEU A 116 2.72 2.45 3.17
C LEU A 116 3.73 1.34 3.46
N LEU A 117 3.56 0.60 4.56
CA LEU A 117 4.44 -0.50 4.91
C LEU A 117 4.39 -1.62 3.87
N GLN A 118 3.21 -1.93 3.32
CA GLN A 118 3.06 -2.93 2.26
C GLN A 118 3.71 -2.47 0.95
N MET A 119 3.61 -1.20 0.59
CA MET A 119 4.31 -0.65 -0.57
C MET A 119 5.83 -0.70 -0.39
N LEU A 120 6.33 -0.38 0.80
CA LEU A 120 7.75 -0.47 1.11
C LEU A 120 8.26 -1.91 1.02
N ALA A 121 7.52 -2.87 1.56
CA ALA A 121 7.85 -4.29 1.47
C ALA A 121 7.90 -4.77 0.01
N ALA A 122 6.96 -4.35 -0.83
CA ALA A 122 6.95 -4.66 -2.25
C ALA A 122 8.17 -4.06 -2.98
N LEU A 123 8.53 -2.82 -2.64
CA LEU A 123 9.71 -2.17 -3.23
C LEU A 123 11.01 -2.88 -2.84
N VAL A 124 11.17 -3.26 -1.56
CA VAL A 124 12.35 -3.98 -1.07
C VAL A 124 12.47 -5.33 -1.77
N ALA A 125 11.38 -6.10 -1.89
CA ALA A 125 11.37 -7.39 -2.58
C ALA A 125 11.79 -7.25 -4.06
N LEU A 126 11.38 -6.18 -4.73
CA LEU A 126 11.81 -5.89 -6.11
C LEU A 126 13.29 -5.54 -6.20
N LEU A 127 13.80 -4.71 -5.29
CA LEU A 127 15.21 -4.33 -5.26
C LEU A 127 16.11 -5.54 -5.02
N GLU A 128 15.73 -6.45 -4.12
CA GLU A 128 16.43 -7.70 -3.89
C GLU A 128 16.46 -8.57 -5.16
N THR A 129 15.32 -8.66 -5.87
CA THR A 129 15.23 -9.41 -7.12
C THR A 129 16.09 -8.78 -8.23
N ALA A 130 16.10 -7.44 -8.31
CA ALA A 130 16.93 -6.73 -9.27
C ALA A 130 18.44 -6.94 -9.00
N GLY A 131 18.86 -6.92 -7.75
CA GLY A 131 20.23 -7.22 -7.36
C GLY A 131 20.68 -8.66 -7.66
N LEU A 132 19.71 -9.60 -7.68
CA LEU A 132 19.99 -10.97 -8.14
C LEU A 132 20.19 -11.06 -9.66
N SER A 133 19.48 -10.21 -10.45
CA SER A 133 19.60 -10.24 -11.91
C SER A 133 21.01 -9.91 -12.39
N GLU A 134 21.69 -8.96 -11.74
CA GLU A 134 23.06 -8.58 -12.08
C GLU A 134 24.06 -9.74 -11.88
N LYS A 135 23.79 -10.64 -10.93
CA LYS A 135 24.63 -11.82 -10.67
C LYS A 135 24.44 -12.96 -11.68
N PHE A 136 23.32 -12.99 -12.38
CA PHE A 136 23.01 -14.03 -13.35
C PHE A 136 23.32 -13.66 -14.81
N ASP A 137 23.44 -12.35 -15.09
CA ASP A 137 23.75 -11.80 -16.41
C ASP A 137 25.25 -11.50 -16.62
N GLY A 138 26.07 -11.59 -15.58
CA GLY A 138 27.55 -11.50 -15.62
C GLY A 138 28.19 -12.87 -15.62
#